data_6e415485428f9bca991a97a2b3ec3db5
#
_entry.id   6e415485428f9bca991a97a2b3ec3db5
#
_cell.length_a   1.000
_cell.length_b   1.000
_cell.length_c   1.000
_cell.angle_alpha   90.00
_cell.angle_beta   90.00
_cell.angle_gamma   90.00
#
_symmetry.space_group_name_H-M   'P 1'
#
loop_
_entity.id
_entity.type
_entity.pdbx_description
1 polymer ?
#
loop_
_entity_poly.entity_id
_entity_poly.type
_entity_poly.pdbx_seq_one_letter_code
_entity_poly.pdbx_strand_id
1 'polypeptide(L)'
;IGSGVPLLRALDTLVRSTANKNLVLVLREIRASVADGKSLNESMRQFPELFPPLHTSMVQAGERASMLQTVLQSLSTFLERLDELQSKVLGAMIYPMLLVFVGACVMVGALIFFVPKFEPLLANVKQTLPTKAIFTMSLVLRSYWHFVAIALAIAIVVAWNTLRTEASKRLMERWRIKIPVVGTALRMVAIT
;
A
#
# COMPACT_ATOMS: atom_id res chain seq x y z
N ILE A 1 -31.82 22.06 -17.37
CA ILE A 1 -30.98 23.20 -17.82
C ILE A 1 -30.48 23.95 -16.59
N GLY A 2 -29.67 23.41 -15.71
CA GLY A 2 -29.23 24.14 -14.53
C GLY A 2 -27.98 23.60 -13.85
N SER A 3 -27.58 22.36 -14.17
CA SER A 3 -26.50 21.68 -13.45
C SER A 3 -25.09 21.88 -14.05
N GLY A 4 -24.97 22.33 -15.29
CA GLY A 4 -23.65 22.43 -15.92
C GLY A 4 -22.80 23.60 -15.43
N VAL A 5 -23.36 24.74 -15.16
CA VAL A 5 -22.59 25.92 -14.70
C VAL A 5 -21.99 25.74 -13.31
N PRO A 6 -22.73 25.22 -12.32
CA PRO A 6 -22.11 24.89 -11.02
C PRO A 6 -21.00 23.84 -11.12
N LEU A 7 -21.18 22.81 -11.96
CA LEU A 7 -20.21 21.74 -12.17
C LEU A 7 -18.91 22.26 -12.80
N LEU A 8 -18.98 23.05 -13.84
CA LEU A 8 -17.82 23.65 -14.49
C LEU A 8 -17.03 24.55 -13.54
N ARG A 9 -17.74 25.36 -12.72
CA ARG A 9 -17.08 26.18 -11.68
C ARG A 9 -16.38 25.32 -10.63
N ALA A 10 -16.99 24.22 -10.20
CA ALA A 10 -16.38 23.29 -9.27
C ALA A 10 -15.10 22.66 -9.86
N LEU A 11 -15.15 22.24 -11.14
CA LEU A 11 -13.98 21.70 -11.86
C LEU A 11 -12.88 22.77 -12.02
N ASP A 12 -13.23 24.03 -12.31
CA ASP A 12 -12.28 25.16 -12.36
C ASP A 12 -11.58 25.36 -11.01
N THR A 13 -12.33 25.28 -9.91
CA THR A 13 -11.79 25.42 -8.57
C THR A 13 -10.83 24.26 -8.26
N LEU A 14 -11.20 23.03 -8.60
CA LEU A 14 -10.34 21.85 -8.42
C LEU A 14 -9.04 21.97 -9.21
N VAL A 15 -9.10 22.41 -10.47
CA VAL A 15 -7.90 22.63 -11.30
C VAL A 15 -6.95 23.65 -10.66
N ARG A 16 -7.48 24.71 -10.03
CA ARG A 16 -6.67 25.75 -9.38
C ARG A 16 -6.11 25.32 -8.03
N SER A 17 -6.86 24.51 -7.27
CA SER A 17 -6.46 24.09 -5.92
C SER A 17 -5.58 22.83 -5.88
N THR A 18 -5.47 22.10 -7.00
CA THR A 18 -4.73 20.85 -7.07
C THR A 18 -3.23 21.11 -7.27
N ALA A 19 -2.40 20.61 -6.36
CA ALA A 19 -0.93 20.75 -6.42
C ALA A 19 -0.27 19.75 -7.40
N ASN A 20 -0.91 18.60 -7.67
CA ASN A 20 -0.36 17.54 -8.52
C ASN A 20 -0.55 17.89 -10.00
N LYS A 21 0.55 18.16 -10.71
CA LYS A 21 0.56 18.57 -12.12
C LYS A 21 -0.13 17.56 -13.04
N ASN A 22 0.04 16.25 -12.81
CA ASN A 22 -0.59 15.21 -13.64
C ASN A 22 -2.11 15.20 -13.43
N LEU A 23 -2.57 15.35 -12.19
CA LEU A 23 -4.00 15.42 -11.88
C LEU A 23 -4.64 16.68 -12.46
N VAL A 24 -3.92 17.81 -12.46
CA VAL A 24 -4.37 19.07 -13.11
C VAL A 24 -4.62 18.86 -14.58
N LEU A 25 -3.76 18.13 -15.30
CA LEU A 25 -3.97 17.83 -16.73
C LEU A 25 -5.25 17.05 -16.96
N VAL A 26 -5.45 15.99 -16.18
CA VAL A 26 -6.67 15.16 -16.25
C VAL A 26 -7.92 15.96 -15.92
N LEU A 27 -7.89 16.79 -14.87
CA LEU A 27 -9.03 17.64 -14.50
C LEU A 27 -9.37 18.68 -15.58
N ARG A 28 -8.36 19.22 -16.27
CA ARG A 28 -8.58 20.13 -17.41
C ARG A 28 -9.24 19.42 -18.58
N GLU A 29 -8.85 18.19 -18.88
CA GLU A 29 -9.41 17.40 -19.95
C GLU A 29 -10.86 16.99 -19.64
N ILE A 30 -11.14 16.57 -18.40
CA ILE A 30 -12.52 16.33 -17.94
C ILE A 30 -13.35 17.59 -18.05
N ARG A 31 -12.82 18.74 -17.60
CA ARG A 31 -13.52 20.03 -17.71
C ARG A 31 -13.84 20.40 -19.15
N ALA A 32 -12.88 20.24 -20.07
CA ALA A 32 -13.08 20.49 -21.49
C ALA A 32 -14.18 19.58 -22.05
N SER A 33 -14.13 18.28 -21.79
CA SER A 33 -15.14 17.31 -22.23
C SER A 33 -16.54 17.64 -21.69
N VAL A 34 -16.65 18.10 -20.46
CA VAL A 34 -17.94 18.52 -19.86
C VAL A 34 -18.41 19.85 -20.47
N ALA A 35 -17.49 20.78 -20.78
CA ALA A 35 -17.83 22.02 -21.47
C ALA A 35 -18.34 21.77 -22.88
N ASP A 36 -17.84 20.73 -23.56
CA ASP A 36 -18.30 20.26 -24.87
C ASP A 36 -19.64 19.51 -24.83
N GLY A 37 -20.25 19.39 -23.63
CA GLY A 37 -21.57 18.79 -23.44
C GLY A 37 -21.59 17.30 -23.12
N LYS A 38 -20.41 16.64 -22.92
CA LYS A 38 -20.36 15.25 -22.43
C LYS A 38 -20.75 15.20 -20.96
N SER A 39 -21.27 14.03 -20.54
CA SER A 39 -21.54 13.81 -19.12
C SER A 39 -20.24 13.73 -18.30
N LEU A 40 -20.30 14.06 -17.01
CA LEU A 40 -19.15 13.91 -16.10
C LEU A 40 -18.67 12.45 -16.05
N ASN A 41 -19.62 11.50 -15.97
CA ASN A 41 -19.33 10.08 -16.01
C ASN A 41 -18.57 9.65 -17.28
N GLU A 42 -19.01 10.09 -18.48
CA GLU A 42 -18.31 9.78 -19.74
C GLU A 42 -16.90 10.37 -19.77
N SER A 43 -16.74 11.58 -19.24
CA SER A 43 -15.44 12.25 -19.15
C SER A 43 -14.50 11.56 -18.18
N MET A 44 -14.99 11.09 -17.02
CA MET A 44 -14.20 10.35 -16.04
C MET A 44 -13.80 8.94 -16.51
N ARG A 45 -14.64 8.28 -17.31
CA ARG A 45 -14.35 6.93 -17.87
C ARG A 45 -13.13 6.89 -18.80
N GLN A 46 -12.71 8.02 -19.33
CA GLN A 46 -11.50 8.11 -20.14
C GLN A 46 -10.22 7.87 -19.32
N PHE A 47 -10.31 7.95 -17.98
CA PHE A 47 -9.19 7.79 -17.06
C PHE A 47 -9.45 6.66 -16.04
N PRO A 48 -9.51 5.39 -16.48
CA PRO A 48 -9.87 4.25 -15.62
C PRO A 48 -8.85 3.98 -14.51
N GLU A 49 -7.60 4.44 -14.70
CA GLU A 49 -6.55 4.33 -13.68
C GLU A 49 -6.79 5.26 -12.47
N LEU A 50 -7.47 6.38 -12.67
CA LEU A 50 -7.78 7.36 -11.62
C LEU A 50 -9.20 7.19 -11.09
N PHE A 51 -10.13 6.81 -11.97
CA PHE A 51 -11.55 6.64 -11.66
C PHE A 51 -12.01 5.21 -11.93
N PRO A 52 -11.91 4.32 -10.92
CA PRO A 52 -12.38 2.95 -11.02
C PRO A 52 -13.85 2.86 -11.46
N PRO A 53 -14.27 1.73 -12.04
CA PRO A 53 -15.63 1.54 -12.53
C PRO A 53 -16.74 1.80 -11.50
N LEU A 54 -16.46 1.54 -10.22
CA LEU A 54 -17.38 1.82 -9.13
C LEU A 54 -17.68 3.33 -9.03
N HIS A 55 -16.65 4.18 -9.06
CA HIS A 55 -16.81 5.64 -8.95
C HIS A 55 -17.60 6.20 -10.13
N THR A 56 -17.25 5.80 -11.35
CA THR A 56 -17.94 6.26 -12.56
C THR A 56 -19.39 5.79 -12.63
N SER A 57 -19.68 4.58 -12.12
CA SER A 57 -21.07 4.07 -12.05
C SER A 57 -21.91 4.82 -11.03
N MET A 58 -21.36 5.18 -9.87
CA MET A 58 -22.04 6.02 -8.89
C MET A 58 -22.34 7.41 -9.45
N VAL A 59 -21.35 8.03 -10.11
CA VAL A 59 -21.54 9.34 -10.76
C VAL A 59 -22.62 9.26 -11.84
N GLN A 60 -22.63 8.20 -12.67
CA GLN A 60 -23.67 7.97 -13.67
C GLN A 60 -25.07 7.90 -13.07
N ALA A 61 -25.21 7.17 -11.96
CA ALA A 61 -26.50 7.07 -11.26
C ALA A 61 -26.93 8.46 -10.73
N GLY A 62 -26.00 9.22 -10.15
CA GLY A 62 -26.25 10.57 -9.63
C GLY A 62 -26.64 11.57 -10.73
N GLU A 63 -26.00 11.50 -11.90
CA GLU A 63 -26.35 12.33 -13.06
C GLU A 63 -27.77 12.04 -13.57
N ARG A 64 -28.10 10.75 -13.72
CA ARG A 64 -29.45 10.31 -14.16
C ARG A 64 -30.55 10.71 -13.21
N ALA A 65 -30.27 10.62 -11.89
CA ALA A 65 -31.21 10.97 -10.85
C ALA A 65 -31.28 12.47 -10.53
N SER A 66 -30.47 13.31 -11.19
CA SER A 66 -30.27 14.74 -10.86
C SER A 66 -29.82 14.96 -9.40
N MET A 67 -29.13 13.98 -8.81
CA MET A 67 -28.63 13.97 -7.43
C MET A 67 -27.10 13.90 -7.38
N LEU A 68 -26.42 14.48 -8.36
CA LEU A 68 -24.96 14.40 -8.50
C LEU A 68 -24.22 14.87 -7.24
N GLN A 69 -24.69 15.97 -6.63
CA GLN A 69 -24.10 16.52 -5.41
C GLN A 69 -24.11 15.50 -4.26
N THR A 70 -25.26 14.86 -4.02
CA THR A 70 -25.44 13.86 -2.95
C THR A 70 -24.54 12.65 -3.19
N VAL A 71 -24.45 12.19 -4.44
CA VAL A 71 -23.61 11.04 -4.81
C VAL A 71 -22.13 11.37 -4.66
N LEU A 72 -21.67 12.54 -5.10
CA LEU A 72 -20.28 12.97 -4.92
C LEU A 72 -19.92 13.12 -3.45
N GLN A 73 -20.83 13.62 -2.61
CA GLN A 73 -20.62 13.70 -1.18
C GLN A 73 -20.54 12.30 -0.53
N SER A 74 -21.41 11.38 -0.92
CA SER A 74 -21.35 9.99 -0.46
C SER A 74 -20.07 9.30 -0.89
N LEU A 75 -19.61 9.54 -2.12
CA LEU A 75 -18.35 9.01 -2.63
C LEU A 75 -17.15 9.57 -1.87
N SER A 76 -17.14 10.88 -1.57
CA SER A 76 -16.10 11.51 -0.74
C SER A 76 -16.02 10.86 0.64
N THR A 77 -17.16 10.73 1.34
CA THR A 77 -17.22 10.09 2.65
C THR A 77 -16.78 8.62 2.59
N PHE A 78 -17.13 7.90 1.54
CA PHE A 78 -16.69 6.53 1.34
C PHE A 78 -15.16 6.43 1.18
N LEU A 79 -14.57 7.30 0.37
CA LEU A 79 -13.12 7.34 0.15
C LEU A 79 -12.36 7.74 1.43
N GLU A 80 -12.86 8.71 2.19
CA GLU A 80 -12.31 9.10 3.48
C GLU A 80 -12.31 7.94 4.48
N ARG A 81 -13.41 7.18 4.56
CA ARG A 81 -13.47 5.98 5.41
C ARG A 81 -12.50 4.89 4.97
N LEU A 82 -12.33 4.69 3.65
CA LEU A 82 -11.35 3.74 3.14
C LEU A 82 -9.92 4.13 3.49
N ASP A 83 -9.57 5.42 3.39
CA ASP A 83 -8.23 5.93 3.76
C ASP A 83 -8.00 5.80 5.27
N GLU A 84 -9.00 6.10 6.09
CA GLU A 84 -8.96 5.91 7.54
C GLU A 84 -8.75 4.44 7.93
N LEU A 85 -9.48 3.52 7.30
CA LEU A 85 -9.31 2.07 7.52
C LEU A 85 -7.92 1.60 7.11
N GLN A 86 -7.42 2.05 5.96
CA GLN A 86 -6.06 1.71 5.51
C GLN A 86 -5.01 2.22 6.50
N SER A 87 -5.15 3.44 6.97
CA SER A 87 -4.25 4.04 7.95
C SER A 87 -4.26 3.29 9.29
N LYS A 88 -5.43 2.88 9.76
CA LYS A 88 -5.59 2.06 10.98
C LYS A 88 -4.93 0.69 10.83
N VAL A 89 -5.12 0.01 9.69
CA VAL A 89 -4.51 -1.30 9.42
C VAL A 89 -2.98 -1.17 9.35
N LEU A 90 -2.47 -0.17 8.63
CA LEU A 90 -1.02 0.08 8.56
C LEU A 90 -0.44 0.40 9.93
N GLY A 91 -1.12 1.22 10.72
CA GLY A 91 -0.71 1.51 12.10
C GLY A 91 -0.66 0.27 12.99
N ALA A 92 -1.67 -0.60 12.88
CA ALA A 92 -1.72 -1.84 13.65
C ALA A 92 -0.63 -2.85 13.24
N MET A 93 -0.16 -2.83 11.98
CA MET A 93 0.91 -3.71 11.50
C MET A 93 2.32 -3.32 12.01
N ILE A 94 2.49 -2.10 12.53
CA ILE A 94 3.80 -1.65 13.04
C ILE A 94 4.25 -2.53 14.20
N TYR A 95 3.36 -2.86 15.14
CA TYR A 95 3.71 -3.67 16.31
C TYR A 95 4.14 -5.11 15.95
N PRO A 96 3.39 -5.90 15.17
CA PRO A 96 3.86 -7.22 14.73
C PRO A 96 5.18 -7.16 13.95
N MET A 97 5.37 -6.15 13.11
CA MET A 97 6.60 -5.99 12.34
C MET A 97 7.81 -5.70 13.25
N LEU A 98 7.63 -4.86 14.26
CA LEU A 98 8.64 -4.57 15.26
C LEU A 98 9.01 -5.86 16.06
N LEU A 99 8.01 -6.63 16.47
CA LEU A 99 8.21 -7.87 17.22
C LEU A 99 9.01 -8.91 16.42
N VAL A 100 8.64 -9.10 15.15
CA VAL A 100 9.35 -9.99 14.22
C VAL A 100 10.79 -9.51 14.02
N PHE A 101 10.99 -8.20 13.86
CA PHE A 101 12.30 -7.59 13.69
C PHE A 101 13.19 -7.82 14.92
N VAL A 102 12.68 -7.50 16.11
CA VAL A 102 13.44 -7.71 17.37
C VAL A 102 13.73 -9.19 17.59
N GLY A 103 12.77 -10.09 17.36
CA GLY A 103 12.96 -11.53 17.45
C GLY A 103 14.03 -12.05 16.49
N ALA A 104 14.01 -11.55 15.24
CA ALA A 104 15.05 -11.89 14.26
C ALA A 104 16.44 -11.38 14.69
N CYS A 105 16.56 -10.17 15.22
CA CYS A 105 17.81 -9.64 15.74
C CYS A 105 18.36 -10.48 16.91
N VAL A 106 17.50 -10.87 17.84
CA VAL A 106 17.88 -11.73 18.97
C VAL A 106 18.33 -13.11 18.47
N MET A 107 17.60 -13.71 17.53
CA MET A 107 17.96 -15.01 16.95
C MET A 107 19.31 -14.95 16.23
N VAL A 108 19.53 -13.94 15.38
CA VAL A 108 20.79 -13.73 14.68
C VAL A 108 21.93 -13.49 15.68
N GLY A 109 21.71 -12.67 16.70
CA GLY A 109 22.66 -12.44 17.77
C GLY A 109 23.04 -13.72 18.52
N ALA A 110 22.05 -14.56 18.86
CA ALA A 110 22.30 -15.84 19.49
C ALA A 110 23.13 -16.79 18.58
N LEU A 111 22.84 -16.86 17.30
CA LEU A 111 23.58 -17.70 16.36
C LEU A 111 25.02 -17.22 16.17
N ILE A 112 25.28 -15.91 16.16
CA ILE A 112 26.63 -15.36 15.95
C ILE A 112 27.49 -15.41 17.22
N PHE A 113 26.92 -15.11 18.40
CA PHE A 113 27.67 -14.93 19.64
C PHE A 113 27.53 -16.08 20.61
N PHE A 114 26.37 -16.73 20.68
CA PHE A 114 26.06 -17.73 21.69
C PHE A 114 26.42 -19.16 21.21
N VAL A 115 25.96 -19.53 20.00
CA VAL A 115 26.18 -20.88 19.44
C VAL A 115 27.66 -21.25 19.36
N PRO A 116 28.61 -20.40 18.93
CA PRO A 116 30.04 -20.75 18.89
C PRO A 116 30.66 -21.12 20.25
N LYS A 117 30.12 -20.61 21.34
CA LYS A 117 30.62 -20.92 22.68
C LYS A 117 30.38 -22.38 23.08
N PHE A 118 29.42 -23.06 22.46
CA PHE A 118 29.09 -24.47 22.69
C PHE A 118 29.84 -25.42 21.74
N GLU A 119 30.47 -24.90 20.68
CA GLU A 119 31.21 -25.70 19.71
C GLU A 119 32.28 -26.63 20.40
N PRO A 120 33.14 -26.12 21.30
CA PRO A 120 34.13 -26.96 21.97
C PRO A 120 33.53 -28.02 22.91
N LEU A 121 32.35 -27.75 23.48
CA LEU A 121 31.66 -28.68 24.38
C LEU A 121 31.00 -29.83 23.60
N LEU A 122 30.64 -29.62 22.35
CA LEU A 122 29.96 -30.58 21.51
C LEU A 122 30.88 -31.27 20.49
N ALA A 123 32.17 -30.92 20.47
CA ALA A 123 33.15 -31.51 19.55
C ALA A 123 33.32 -33.02 19.74
N ASN A 124 33.17 -33.51 20.96
CA ASN A 124 33.36 -34.93 21.34
C ASN A 124 32.04 -35.73 21.37
N VAL A 125 30.90 -35.12 21.03
CA VAL A 125 29.58 -35.77 21.06
C VAL A 125 29.12 -36.03 19.65
N LYS A 126 28.49 -37.20 19.38
CA LYS A 126 27.83 -37.45 18.09
C LYS A 126 26.74 -36.40 17.82
N GLN A 127 27.05 -35.47 16.93
CA GLN A 127 26.13 -34.39 16.58
C GLN A 127 24.95 -34.96 15.79
N THR A 128 23.75 -34.65 16.27
CA THR A 128 22.51 -34.98 15.56
C THR A 128 22.31 -34.02 14.35
N LEU A 129 21.49 -34.43 13.37
CA LEU A 129 21.21 -33.62 12.17
C LEU A 129 20.79 -32.18 12.49
N PRO A 130 19.86 -31.92 13.43
CA PRO A 130 19.46 -30.55 13.77
C PRO A 130 20.61 -29.74 14.37
N THR A 131 21.47 -30.36 15.20
CA THR A 131 22.63 -29.68 15.78
C THR A 131 23.61 -29.24 14.69
N LYS A 132 23.93 -30.12 13.73
CA LYS A 132 24.77 -29.77 12.58
C LYS A 132 24.20 -28.62 11.76
N ALA A 133 22.89 -28.61 11.53
CA ALA A 133 22.24 -27.54 10.78
C ALA A 133 22.39 -26.17 11.48
N ILE A 134 22.23 -26.13 12.82
CA ILE A 134 22.39 -24.91 13.62
C ILE A 134 23.84 -24.40 13.56
N PHE A 135 24.84 -25.29 13.70
CA PHE A 135 26.23 -24.90 13.59
C PHE A 135 26.63 -24.44 12.20
N THR A 136 26.18 -25.13 11.15
CA THR A 136 26.43 -24.71 9.78
C THR A 136 25.81 -23.34 9.50
N MET A 137 24.59 -23.10 9.97
CA MET A 137 23.90 -21.81 9.83
C MET A 137 24.63 -20.71 10.61
N SER A 138 25.14 -21.00 11.83
CA SER A 138 25.96 -20.09 12.63
C SER A 138 27.26 -19.72 11.90
N LEU A 139 27.97 -20.70 11.31
CA LEU A 139 29.22 -20.48 10.56
C LEU A 139 28.96 -19.60 9.30
N VAL A 140 27.91 -19.90 8.54
CA VAL A 140 27.52 -19.10 7.38
C VAL A 140 27.18 -17.67 7.79
N LEU A 141 26.35 -17.50 8.82
CA LEU A 141 25.99 -16.17 9.32
C LEU A 141 27.22 -15.39 9.80
N ARG A 142 28.14 -16.04 10.49
CA ARG A 142 29.38 -15.41 10.96
C ARG A 142 30.33 -15.05 9.82
N SER A 143 30.39 -15.86 8.77
CA SER A 143 31.19 -15.57 7.58
C SER A 143 30.62 -14.39 6.76
N TYR A 144 29.30 -14.30 6.72
CA TYR A 144 28.56 -13.31 5.91
C TYR A 144 27.86 -12.23 6.74
N TRP A 145 28.26 -12.02 8.00
CA TRP A 145 27.59 -11.05 8.89
C TRP A 145 27.53 -9.63 8.33
N HIS A 146 28.53 -9.20 7.55
CA HIS A 146 28.54 -7.91 6.88
C HIS A 146 27.38 -7.78 5.88
N PHE A 147 27.11 -8.83 5.11
CA PHE A 147 25.99 -8.84 4.17
C PHE A 147 24.64 -8.83 4.89
N VAL A 148 24.55 -9.53 6.03
CA VAL A 148 23.35 -9.51 6.88
C VAL A 148 23.13 -8.11 7.48
N ALA A 149 24.20 -7.47 7.96
CA ALA A 149 24.14 -6.11 8.50
C ALA A 149 23.77 -5.08 7.41
N ILE A 150 24.32 -5.21 6.20
CA ILE A 150 23.98 -4.36 5.06
C ILE A 150 22.52 -4.58 4.62
N ALA A 151 22.09 -5.84 4.50
CA ALA A 151 20.69 -6.16 4.15
C ALA A 151 19.70 -5.60 5.19
N LEU A 152 20.05 -5.69 6.48
CA LEU A 152 19.24 -5.13 7.57
C LEU A 152 19.20 -3.60 7.49
N ALA A 153 20.35 -2.94 7.26
CA ALA A 153 20.42 -1.50 7.08
C ALA A 153 19.59 -1.03 5.87
N ILE A 154 19.69 -1.73 4.74
CA ILE A 154 18.88 -1.45 3.55
C ILE A 154 17.38 -1.64 3.86
N ALA A 155 17.01 -2.72 4.54
CA ALA A 155 15.62 -2.96 4.93
C ALA A 155 15.06 -1.85 5.83
N ILE A 156 15.87 -1.36 6.79
CA ILE A 156 15.50 -0.22 7.66
C ILE A 156 15.34 1.06 6.83
N VAL A 157 16.29 1.36 5.93
CA VAL A 157 16.24 2.56 5.09
C VAL A 157 15.05 2.51 4.14
N VAL A 158 14.78 1.35 3.53
CA VAL A 158 13.62 1.16 2.65
C VAL A 158 12.33 1.31 3.45
N ALA A 159 12.21 0.66 4.61
CA ALA A 159 11.05 0.80 5.49
C ALA A 159 10.84 2.26 5.93
N TRP A 160 11.91 2.96 6.30
CA TRP A 160 11.87 4.38 6.67
C TRP A 160 11.45 5.27 5.50
N ASN A 161 12.00 5.01 4.31
CA ASN A 161 11.69 5.78 3.12
C ASN A 161 10.25 5.52 2.62
N THR A 162 9.78 4.26 2.72
CA THR A 162 8.39 3.92 2.38
C THR A 162 7.39 4.58 3.34
N LEU A 163 7.72 4.72 4.61
CA LEU A 163 6.86 5.41 5.59
C LEU A 163 6.81 6.93 5.38
N ARG A 164 7.82 7.53 4.74
CA ARG A 164 7.92 8.99 4.53
C ARG A 164 7.43 9.49 3.18
N THR A 165 7.29 8.64 2.19
CA THR A 165 7.03 9.10 0.82
C THR A 165 5.61 8.75 0.39
N GLU A 166 4.84 9.76 -0.04
CA GLU A 166 3.53 9.58 -0.68
C GLU A 166 3.56 8.73 -1.97
N ALA A 167 4.74 8.59 -2.57
CA ALA A 167 4.96 7.71 -3.72
C ALA A 167 4.82 6.21 -3.39
N SER A 168 4.93 5.81 -2.11
CA SER A 168 4.74 4.41 -1.69
C SER A 168 3.30 3.94 -1.82
N LYS A 169 2.33 4.85 -1.82
CA LYS A 169 0.91 4.51 -2.07
C LYS A 169 0.76 3.84 -3.44
N ARG A 170 1.48 4.29 -4.47
CA ARG A 170 1.42 3.72 -5.84
C ARG A 170 2.20 2.41 -6.02
N LEU A 171 3.31 2.23 -5.29
CA LEU A 171 4.07 0.98 -5.32
C LEU A 171 3.34 -0.13 -4.55
N MET A 172 2.69 0.19 -3.45
CA MET A 172 1.91 -0.73 -2.64
C MET A 172 0.68 -1.25 -3.41
N GLU A 173 0.05 -0.43 -4.25
CA GLU A 173 -1.03 -0.87 -5.15
C GLU A 173 -0.56 -1.91 -6.17
N ARG A 174 0.63 -1.76 -6.74
CA ARG A 174 1.19 -2.74 -7.69
C ARG A 174 1.62 -4.06 -7.03
N TRP A 175 2.07 -4.03 -5.78
CA TRP A 175 2.44 -5.23 -5.02
C TRP A 175 1.23 -5.95 -4.43
N ARG A 176 0.16 -5.22 -4.12
CA ARG A 176 -1.10 -5.77 -3.60
C ARG A 176 -1.79 -6.74 -4.56
N ILE A 177 -1.59 -6.58 -5.87
CA ILE A 177 -2.13 -7.48 -6.90
C ILE A 177 -1.34 -8.79 -7.01
N LYS A 178 -0.08 -8.84 -6.53
CA LYS A 178 0.81 -10.01 -6.64
C LYS A 178 0.84 -10.95 -5.45
N ILE A 179 0.22 -10.60 -4.31
CA ILE A 179 0.16 -11.49 -3.14
C ILE A 179 -1.18 -12.25 -3.15
N PRO A 180 -1.22 -13.53 -3.57
CA PRO A 180 -2.47 -14.29 -3.74
C PRO A 180 -3.21 -14.58 -2.42
N VAL A 181 -2.54 -14.43 -1.26
CA VAL A 181 -3.11 -14.74 0.06
C VAL A 181 -4.14 -13.72 0.53
N VAL A 182 -3.99 -12.44 0.18
CA VAL A 182 -4.92 -11.37 0.59
C VAL A 182 -6.19 -11.36 -0.27
N GLY A 183 -6.07 -11.81 -1.54
CA GLY A 183 -7.22 -11.90 -2.46
C GLY A 183 -8.27 -12.93 -2.04
N THR A 184 -7.86 -14.01 -1.38
CA THR A 184 -8.78 -15.08 -0.95
C THR A 184 -9.55 -14.70 0.31
N ALA A 185 -8.91 -13.98 1.25
CA ALA A 185 -9.56 -13.51 2.46
C ALA A 185 -10.61 -12.41 2.19
N LEU A 186 -10.35 -11.52 1.22
CA LEU A 186 -11.30 -10.47 0.84
C LEU A 186 -12.51 -11.01 0.05
N ARG A 187 -12.36 -12.11 -0.70
CA ARG A 187 -13.49 -12.76 -1.38
C ARG A 187 -14.46 -13.45 -0.40
N MET A 188 -13.97 -13.94 0.74
CA MET A 188 -14.84 -14.58 1.75
C MET A 188 -15.69 -13.58 2.53
N VAL A 189 -15.21 -12.34 2.70
CA VAL A 189 -15.97 -11.30 3.43
C VAL A 189 -17.04 -10.62 2.56
N ALA A 190 -16.93 -10.72 1.23
CA ALA A 190 -17.87 -10.09 0.29
C ALA A 190 -19.13 -10.96 -0.01
N ILE A 191 -19.25 -12.16 0.58
CA ILE A 191 -20.37 -13.10 0.32
C ILE A 191 -21.23 -13.33 1.57
N THR A 192 -20.97 -12.61 2.68
CA THR A 192 -21.83 -12.59 3.86
C THR A 192 -22.38 -11.19 4.08
#